data_b95d9ffdf2aabcac03489a3e967b0bd9
#
_entry.id   b95d9ffdf2aabcac03489a3e967b0bd9
#
_cell.length_a   1.000
_cell.length_b   1.000
_cell.length_c   1.000
_cell.angle_alpha   90.00
_cell.angle_beta   90.00
_cell.angle_gamma   90.00
#
_symmetry.space_group_name_H-M   'P 1'
#
loop_
_entity.id
_entity.type
_entity.pdbx_description
1 polymer ?
#
loop_
_entity_poly.entity_id
_entity_poly.type
_entity_poly.pdbx_seq_one_letter_code
_entity_poly.pdbx_strand_id
1 'polypeptide(L)'
;MKKLTIALLISTSSLFANHALADDALYQALGQKPGLVALMDDFVPRLLADPRMQPFFEKTNQVNFKQQLVDQVCQVSGGPCIYKGVDMKTAHSNFDITKGNFNALVEVLQKSMDARQIAFSAQNKLLALLAPMHRDVITVK
;
A
#
# COMPACT_ATOMS: atom_id res chain seq x y z
N MET A 1 -13.42 -11.96 -74.25
CA MET A 1 -12.25 -11.98 -73.37
C MET A 1 -12.63 -11.22 -72.11
N LYS A 2 -13.05 -11.91 -71.03
CA LYS A 2 -13.49 -11.32 -69.77
C LYS A 2 -12.27 -11.28 -68.82
N LYS A 3 -11.81 -10.10 -68.45
CA LYS A 3 -10.73 -9.91 -67.48
C LYS A 3 -11.32 -10.02 -66.07
N LEU A 4 -10.91 -11.05 -65.36
CA LEU A 4 -11.29 -11.29 -63.95
C LEU A 4 -10.31 -10.53 -63.07
N THR A 5 -10.75 -9.47 -62.39
CA THR A 5 -9.94 -8.69 -61.45
C THR A 5 -10.17 -9.29 -60.06
N ILE A 6 -9.15 -9.94 -59.51
CA ILE A 6 -9.19 -10.48 -58.13
C ILE A 6 -8.78 -9.34 -57.22
N ALA A 7 -9.72 -8.87 -56.39
CA ALA A 7 -9.46 -7.93 -55.29
C ALA A 7 -8.96 -8.71 -54.10
N LEU A 8 -7.70 -8.48 -53.71
CA LEU A 8 -7.05 -9.05 -52.55
C LEU A 8 -7.46 -8.22 -51.31
N LEU A 9 -8.37 -8.75 -50.49
CA LEU A 9 -8.73 -8.17 -49.21
C LEU A 9 -7.63 -8.47 -48.19
N ILE A 10 -6.81 -7.48 -47.85
CA ILE A 10 -5.84 -7.54 -46.75
C ILE A 10 -6.60 -7.27 -45.47
N SER A 11 -6.89 -8.36 -44.73
CA SER A 11 -7.44 -8.28 -43.37
C SER A 11 -6.35 -7.92 -42.39
N THR A 12 -6.29 -6.66 -41.96
CA THR A 12 -5.40 -6.22 -40.88
C THR A 12 -5.98 -6.65 -39.53
N SER A 13 -5.51 -7.79 -39.01
CA SER A 13 -5.80 -8.21 -37.64
C SER A 13 -5.06 -7.30 -36.68
N SER A 14 -5.79 -6.35 -36.09
CA SER A 14 -5.28 -5.52 -34.98
C SER A 14 -5.12 -6.42 -33.75
N LEU A 15 -3.90 -6.79 -33.43
CA LEU A 15 -3.53 -7.40 -32.15
C LEU A 15 -3.70 -6.33 -31.05
N PHE A 16 -4.88 -6.32 -30.42
CA PHE A 16 -5.02 -5.62 -29.13
C PHE A 16 -4.18 -6.37 -28.11
N ALA A 17 -2.99 -5.85 -27.83
CA ALA A 17 -2.22 -6.25 -26.69
C ALA A 17 -3.03 -5.85 -25.44
N ASN A 18 -3.73 -6.82 -24.83
CA ASN A 18 -4.27 -6.68 -23.48
C ASN A 18 -3.07 -6.55 -22.53
N HIS A 19 -2.63 -5.31 -22.31
CA HIS A 19 -1.83 -5.01 -21.13
C HIS A 19 -2.76 -5.29 -19.96
N ALA A 20 -2.46 -6.34 -19.21
CA ALA A 20 -3.05 -6.53 -17.89
C ALA A 20 -2.63 -5.30 -17.09
N LEU A 21 -3.54 -4.33 -17.00
CA LEU A 21 -3.39 -3.20 -16.08
C LEU A 21 -3.31 -3.83 -14.70
N ALA A 22 -2.21 -3.57 -13.97
CA ALA A 22 -2.14 -3.93 -12.57
C ALA A 22 -3.41 -3.39 -11.91
N ASP A 23 -4.07 -4.21 -11.09
CA ASP A 23 -5.31 -3.79 -10.41
C ASP A 23 -4.94 -2.69 -9.41
N ASP A 24 -5.11 -1.43 -9.80
CA ASP A 24 -4.84 -0.25 -8.98
C ASP A 24 -6.10 0.29 -8.28
N ALA A 25 -7.20 -0.47 -8.33
CA ALA A 25 -8.49 -0.03 -7.79
C ALA A 25 -8.39 0.35 -6.30
N LEU A 26 -7.58 -0.37 -5.52
CA LEU A 26 -7.37 -0.01 -4.12
C LEU A 26 -6.57 1.29 -3.99
N TYR A 27 -5.53 1.47 -4.77
CA TYR A 27 -4.73 2.69 -4.80
C TYR A 27 -5.59 3.91 -5.15
N GLN A 28 -6.49 3.77 -6.13
CA GLN A 28 -7.46 4.81 -6.50
C GLN A 28 -8.42 5.09 -5.33
N ALA A 29 -8.96 4.05 -4.70
CA ALA A 29 -9.88 4.19 -3.56
C ALA A 29 -9.23 4.84 -2.32
N LEU A 30 -7.91 4.70 -2.16
CA LEU A 30 -7.13 5.37 -1.11
C LEU A 30 -6.77 6.83 -1.46
N GLY A 31 -7.22 7.34 -2.60
CA GLY A 31 -6.97 8.72 -3.05
C GLY A 31 -5.60 8.91 -3.69
N GLN A 32 -5.01 7.85 -4.21
CA GLN A 32 -3.71 7.85 -4.86
C GLN A 32 -2.59 8.40 -3.94
N LYS A 33 -1.46 8.85 -4.49
CA LYS A 33 -0.35 9.37 -3.68
C LYS A 33 -0.75 10.54 -2.77
N PRO A 34 -1.54 11.52 -3.20
CA PRO A 34 -2.01 12.59 -2.30
C PRO A 34 -2.84 12.07 -1.12
N GLY A 35 -3.73 11.11 -1.36
CA GLY A 35 -4.53 10.48 -0.30
C GLY A 35 -3.66 9.70 0.69
N LEU A 36 -2.65 8.98 0.20
CA LEU A 36 -1.70 8.26 1.05
C LEU A 36 -0.84 9.21 1.89
N VAL A 37 -0.38 10.32 1.32
CA VAL A 37 0.33 11.37 2.08
C VAL A 37 -0.56 11.89 3.21
N ALA A 38 -1.81 12.26 2.91
CA ALA A 38 -2.75 12.76 3.90
C ALA A 38 -3.10 11.69 4.98
N LEU A 39 -3.16 10.41 4.61
CA LEU A 39 -3.33 9.32 5.57
C LEU A 39 -2.13 9.22 6.51
N MET A 40 -0.91 9.29 6.00
CA MET A 40 0.31 9.21 6.82
C MET A 40 0.53 10.48 7.65
N ASP A 41 0.05 11.63 7.19
CA ASP A 41 0.05 12.88 7.96
C ASP A 41 -0.87 12.82 9.19
N ASP A 42 -1.92 12.02 9.15
CA ASP A 42 -2.78 11.72 10.30
C ASP A 42 -2.22 10.56 11.15
N PHE A 43 -1.76 9.50 10.51
CA PHE A 43 -1.35 8.26 11.17
C PHE A 43 -0.09 8.42 12.04
N VAL A 44 0.97 9.05 11.52
CA VAL A 44 2.25 9.17 12.23
C VAL A 44 2.13 9.97 13.54
N PRO A 45 1.44 11.12 13.59
CA PRO A 45 1.19 11.80 14.85
C PRO A 45 0.37 10.96 15.85
N ARG A 46 -0.58 10.14 15.38
CA ARG A 46 -1.33 9.23 16.27
C ARG A 46 -0.46 8.14 16.86
N LEU A 47 0.49 7.58 16.09
CA LEU A 47 1.47 6.62 16.61
C LEU A 47 2.29 7.23 17.74
N LEU A 48 2.72 8.49 17.59
CA LEU A 48 3.50 9.19 18.60
C LEU A 48 2.68 9.59 19.83
N ALA A 49 1.37 9.76 19.68
CA ALA A 49 0.46 10.08 20.77
C ALA A 49 -0.06 8.84 21.53
N ASP A 50 0.01 7.64 20.91
CA ASP A 50 -0.42 6.39 21.56
C ASP A 50 0.73 5.84 22.44
N PRO A 51 0.55 5.71 23.76
CA PRO A 51 1.62 5.26 24.65
C PRO A 51 2.09 3.82 24.36
N ARG A 52 1.30 3.00 23.68
CA ARG A 52 1.68 1.64 23.26
C ARG A 52 2.62 1.67 22.05
N MET A 53 2.56 2.73 21.25
CA MET A 53 3.31 2.87 19.99
C MET A 53 4.49 3.84 20.09
N GLN A 54 4.36 4.90 20.88
CA GLN A 54 5.38 5.95 21.03
C GLN A 54 6.80 5.39 21.21
N PRO A 55 7.08 4.40 22.08
CA PRO A 55 8.45 3.92 22.30
C PRO A 55 9.14 3.37 21.06
N PHE A 56 8.38 2.88 20.07
CA PHE A 56 8.90 2.33 18.83
C PHE A 56 9.22 3.41 17.79
N PHE A 57 8.59 4.58 17.87
CA PHE A 57 8.62 5.59 16.81
C PHE A 57 9.22 6.93 17.23
N GLU A 58 9.33 7.24 18.52
CA GLU A 58 9.78 8.57 19.01
C GLU A 58 11.19 8.97 18.53
N LYS A 59 12.08 7.98 18.31
CA LYS A 59 13.47 8.22 17.87
C LYS A 59 13.65 8.11 16.35
N THR A 60 12.57 7.81 15.63
CA THR A 60 12.61 7.63 14.18
C THR A 60 12.59 8.99 13.48
N ASN A 61 13.33 9.13 12.37
CA ASN A 61 13.20 10.29 11.50
C ASN A 61 11.81 10.30 10.86
N GLN A 62 10.92 11.16 11.37
CA GLN A 62 9.50 11.16 11.02
C GLN A 62 9.24 11.46 9.54
N VAL A 63 10.07 12.32 8.92
CA VAL A 63 9.92 12.68 7.50
C VAL A 63 10.22 11.47 6.61
N ASN A 64 11.34 10.81 6.86
CA ASN A 64 11.74 9.62 6.11
C ASN A 64 10.78 8.44 6.36
N PHE A 65 10.39 8.22 7.60
CA PHE A 65 9.44 7.18 7.99
C PHE A 65 8.11 7.34 7.26
N LYS A 66 7.55 8.54 7.27
CA LYS A 66 6.30 8.85 6.56
C LYS A 66 6.42 8.58 5.06
N GLN A 67 7.51 9.00 4.43
CA GLN A 67 7.72 8.75 3.00
C GLN A 67 7.80 7.25 2.69
N GLN A 68 8.48 6.46 3.52
CA GLN A 68 8.56 5.02 3.35
C GLN A 68 7.20 4.33 3.49
N LEU A 69 6.36 4.77 4.44
CA LEU A 69 5.00 4.26 4.58
C LEU A 69 4.13 4.59 3.36
N VAL A 70 4.25 5.82 2.83
CA VAL A 70 3.55 6.21 1.61
C VAL A 70 3.95 5.31 0.44
N ASP A 71 5.25 5.09 0.24
CA ASP A 71 5.73 4.27 -0.87
C ASP A 71 5.36 2.79 -0.70
N GLN A 72 5.41 2.26 0.53
CA GLN A 72 4.99 0.89 0.84
C GLN A 72 3.50 0.68 0.56
N VAL A 73 2.63 1.54 1.10
CA VAL A 73 1.19 1.40 0.91
C VAL A 73 0.81 1.63 -0.55
N CYS A 74 1.45 2.59 -1.23
CA CYS A 74 1.28 2.79 -2.66
C CYS A 74 1.60 1.52 -3.45
N GLN A 75 2.75 0.89 -3.19
CA GLN A 75 3.16 -0.34 -3.89
C GLN A 75 2.18 -1.50 -3.62
N VAL A 76 1.83 -1.77 -2.36
CA VAL A 76 0.97 -2.92 -2.02
C VAL A 76 -0.48 -2.73 -2.47
N SER A 77 -0.93 -1.49 -2.66
CA SER A 77 -2.27 -1.17 -3.16
C SER A 77 -2.38 -1.12 -4.69
N GLY A 78 -1.31 -1.44 -5.42
CA GLY A 78 -1.30 -1.45 -6.88
C GLY A 78 -0.91 -0.11 -7.51
N GLY A 79 -0.41 0.85 -6.73
CA GLY A 79 0.09 2.13 -7.24
C GLY A 79 1.47 2.01 -7.92
N PRO A 80 1.93 3.07 -8.60
CA PRO A 80 3.15 3.05 -9.40
C PRO A 80 4.44 3.24 -8.59
N CYS A 81 4.36 3.28 -7.25
CA CYS A 81 5.52 3.49 -6.38
C CYS A 81 6.35 2.22 -6.24
N ILE A 82 7.61 2.40 -5.90
CA ILE A 82 8.52 1.32 -5.54
C ILE A 82 9.01 1.57 -4.11
N TYR A 83 8.69 0.66 -3.20
CA TYR A 83 9.22 0.68 -1.84
C TYR A 83 10.72 0.34 -1.88
N LYS A 84 11.54 1.27 -1.43
CA LYS A 84 13.01 1.13 -1.39
C LYS A 84 13.56 1.02 0.04
N GLY A 85 12.67 0.89 1.03
CA GLY A 85 13.06 0.65 2.42
C GLY A 85 13.60 -0.75 2.62
N VAL A 86 14.11 -1.03 3.83
CA VAL A 86 14.51 -2.38 4.22
C VAL A 86 13.27 -3.29 4.37
N ASP A 87 13.45 -4.58 4.20
CA ASP A 87 12.37 -5.55 4.40
C ASP A 87 11.83 -5.52 5.85
N MET A 88 10.62 -6.00 6.06
CA MET A 88 9.94 -5.92 7.35
C MET A 88 10.69 -6.64 8.46
N LYS A 89 11.29 -7.79 8.18
CA LYS A 89 12.05 -8.55 9.16
C LYS A 89 13.28 -7.77 9.63
N THR A 90 14.03 -7.21 8.70
CA THR A 90 15.22 -6.39 9.00
C THR A 90 14.83 -5.10 9.73
N ALA A 91 13.77 -4.41 9.28
CA ALA A 91 13.29 -3.17 9.89
C ALA A 91 12.89 -3.33 11.37
N HIS A 92 12.42 -4.50 11.76
CA HIS A 92 11.86 -4.75 13.11
C HIS A 92 12.74 -5.64 13.99
N SER A 93 13.86 -6.16 13.48
CA SER A 93 14.70 -7.17 14.15
C SER A 93 15.27 -6.73 15.51
N ASN A 94 15.42 -5.43 15.73
CA ASN A 94 16.00 -4.87 16.96
C ASN A 94 14.96 -4.40 17.99
N PHE A 95 13.68 -4.73 17.76
CA PHE A 95 12.59 -4.36 18.66
C PHE A 95 11.93 -5.61 19.25
N ASP A 96 11.45 -5.48 20.51
CA ASP A 96 10.64 -6.50 21.16
C ASP A 96 9.16 -6.28 20.87
N ILE A 97 8.74 -6.64 19.66
CA ILE A 97 7.37 -6.41 19.19
C ILE A 97 6.53 -7.65 19.47
N THR A 98 5.52 -7.48 20.31
CA THR A 98 4.52 -8.49 20.61
C THR A 98 3.35 -8.45 19.64
N LYS A 99 2.51 -9.50 19.65
CA LYS A 99 1.22 -9.50 18.96
C LYS A 99 0.31 -8.35 19.41
N GLY A 100 0.36 -7.99 20.70
CA GLY A 100 -0.39 -6.85 21.22
C GLY A 100 0.06 -5.52 20.61
N ASN A 101 1.36 -5.32 20.43
CA ASN A 101 1.90 -4.12 19.77
C ASN A 101 1.47 -4.06 18.30
N PHE A 102 1.54 -5.17 17.58
CA PHE A 102 1.08 -5.23 16.19
C PHE A 102 -0.41 -4.87 16.09
N ASN A 103 -1.26 -5.44 16.95
CA ASN A 103 -2.69 -5.13 16.97
C ASN A 103 -2.95 -3.64 17.29
N ALA A 104 -2.20 -3.07 18.24
CA ALA A 104 -2.33 -1.66 18.58
C ALA A 104 -1.99 -0.73 17.39
N LEU A 105 -0.96 -1.08 16.60
CA LEU A 105 -0.64 -0.35 15.37
C LEU A 105 -1.79 -0.41 14.37
N VAL A 106 -2.39 -1.59 14.18
CA VAL A 106 -3.57 -1.77 13.30
C VAL A 106 -4.73 -0.90 13.75
N GLU A 107 -5.02 -0.85 15.07
CA GLU A 107 -6.07 0.02 15.64
C GLU A 107 -5.80 1.51 15.32
N VAL A 108 -4.56 1.97 15.46
CA VAL A 108 -4.20 3.35 15.16
C VAL A 108 -4.37 3.65 13.66
N LEU A 109 -4.00 2.71 12.78
CA LEU A 109 -4.19 2.86 11.34
C LEU A 109 -5.69 2.92 10.98
N GLN A 110 -6.52 2.08 11.58
CA GLN A 110 -7.97 2.11 11.39
C GLN A 110 -8.56 3.46 11.78
N LYS A 111 -8.18 4.01 12.94
CA LYS A 111 -8.62 5.34 13.39
C LYS A 111 -8.22 6.44 12.41
N SER A 112 -7.03 6.34 11.83
CA SER A 112 -6.57 7.30 10.80
C SER A 112 -7.37 7.17 9.50
N MET A 113 -7.66 5.94 9.06
CA MET A 113 -8.49 5.70 7.88
C MET A 113 -9.93 6.21 8.08
N ASP A 114 -10.50 6.03 9.26
CA ASP A 114 -11.82 6.56 9.63
C ASP A 114 -11.82 8.10 9.61
N ALA A 115 -10.83 8.73 10.22
CA ALA A 115 -10.69 10.18 10.24
C ALA A 115 -10.54 10.76 8.83
N ARG A 116 -9.94 10.01 7.92
CA ARG A 116 -9.80 10.36 6.49
C ARG A 116 -11.01 9.95 5.63
N GLN A 117 -12.05 9.40 6.25
CA GLN A 117 -13.28 8.96 5.58
C GLN A 117 -13.03 7.96 4.44
N ILE A 118 -11.99 7.14 4.57
CA ILE A 118 -11.71 6.06 3.62
C ILE A 118 -12.82 5.01 3.75
N ALA A 119 -13.42 4.61 2.62
CA ALA A 119 -14.49 3.64 2.61
C ALA A 119 -14.08 2.32 3.31
N PHE A 120 -14.95 1.76 4.14
CA PHE A 120 -14.67 0.56 4.95
C PHE A 120 -14.18 -0.63 4.10
N SER A 121 -14.71 -0.80 2.88
CA SER A 121 -14.25 -1.83 1.94
C SER A 121 -12.79 -1.65 1.52
N ALA A 122 -12.33 -0.40 1.34
CA ALA A 122 -10.95 -0.08 1.02
C ALA A 122 -10.03 -0.29 2.24
N GLN A 123 -10.48 0.09 3.44
CA GLN A 123 -9.77 -0.18 4.69
C GLN A 123 -9.51 -1.68 4.86
N ASN A 124 -10.55 -2.52 4.71
CA ASN A 124 -10.42 -3.97 4.85
C ASN A 124 -9.48 -4.57 3.80
N LYS A 125 -9.52 -4.10 2.55
CA LYS A 125 -8.59 -4.54 1.51
C LYS A 125 -7.14 -4.20 1.86
N LEU A 126 -6.89 -2.98 2.34
CA LEU A 126 -5.55 -2.58 2.75
C LEU A 126 -5.06 -3.43 3.94
N LEU A 127 -5.89 -3.61 4.97
CA LEU A 127 -5.53 -4.44 6.13
C LEU A 127 -5.26 -5.90 5.74
N ALA A 128 -6.02 -6.46 4.79
CA ALA A 128 -5.78 -7.81 4.28
C ALA A 128 -4.43 -7.96 3.58
N LEU A 129 -3.93 -6.90 2.93
CA LEU A 129 -2.60 -6.90 2.30
C LEU A 129 -1.47 -6.74 3.32
N LEU A 130 -1.70 -6.00 4.40
CA LEU A 130 -0.70 -5.74 5.44
C LEU A 130 -0.63 -6.87 6.49
N ALA A 131 -1.75 -7.53 6.79
CA ALA A 131 -1.84 -8.54 7.82
C ALA A 131 -0.80 -9.69 7.72
N PRO A 132 -0.47 -10.24 6.54
CA PRO A 132 0.54 -11.27 6.42
C PRO A 132 1.94 -10.86 6.91
N MET A 133 2.24 -9.55 6.92
CA MET A 133 3.54 -9.01 7.38
C MET A 133 3.75 -9.22 8.89
N HIS A 134 2.70 -9.59 9.65
CA HIS A 134 2.82 -9.86 11.10
C HIS A 134 3.91 -10.89 11.43
N ARG A 135 4.18 -11.84 10.50
CA ARG A 135 5.20 -12.87 10.67
C ARG A 135 6.62 -12.32 10.73
N ASP A 136 6.85 -11.19 10.03
CA ASP A 136 8.15 -10.53 9.95
C ASP A 136 8.28 -9.37 10.95
N VAL A 137 7.15 -8.83 11.41
CA VAL A 137 7.10 -7.68 12.34
C VAL A 137 7.12 -8.12 13.80
N ILE A 138 6.40 -9.21 14.15
CA ILE A 138 6.36 -9.72 15.53
C ILE A 138 7.65 -10.47 15.84
N THR A 139 8.40 -9.98 16.82
CA THR A 139 9.71 -10.53 17.21
C THR A 139 9.64 -11.32 18.52
N VAL A 140 8.64 -11.07 19.37
CA VAL A 140 8.40 -11.78 20.64
C VAL A 140 7.18 -12.68 20.49
N LYS A 141 7.35 -13.99 20.76
CA LYS A 141 6.29 -15.02 20.70
C LYS A 141 5.58 -15.16 22.04
#